data_133365c8ca39d3a9d7c85162ebbd514e
#
_entry.id   133365c8ca39d3a9d7c85162ebbd514e
#
_cell.length_a   1.000
_cell.length_b   1.000
_cell.length_c   1.000
_cell.angle_alpha   90.00
_cell.angle_beta   90.00
_cell.angle_gamma   90.00
#
_symmetry.space_group_name_H-M   'P 1'
#
loop_
_entity.id
_entity.type
_entity.pdbx_description
1 polymer ?
#
loop_
_entity_poly.entity_id
_entity_poly.type
_entity_poly.pdbx_seq_one_letter_code
_entity_poly.pdbx_strand_id
1 'polypeptide(L)'
;MKNILILILSGLFFVFNSCSNTSEKINIMTYNIRLDTETDGINMWDNRKEGIVSLIKEEDVDILGIQEALPDQIDYLSNQLKDYNYIGEGRNGGNSGEYSAIYFKSEKISLKEEETFWLSETPRVPSIGWDAAINRIVTLGVFYIKNSKKELIVYNTHFDHIGKVAREKSAIMIL
;
A
#
# COMPACT_ATOMS: atom_id res chain seq x y z
N MET A 1 -36.52 36.38 -66.03
CA MET A 1 -36.66 35.31 -65.04
C MET A 1 -35.26 34.88 -64.62
N LYS A 2 -34.81 35.30 -63.43
CA LYS A 2 -33.48 35.00 -62.92
C LYS A 2 -33.56 33.79 -62.01
N ASN A 3 -32.89 32.68 -62.35
CA ASN A 3 -32.79 31.50 -61.53
C ASN A 3 -31.68 31.70 -60.44
N ILE A 4 -32.07 31.70 -59.22
CA ILE A 4 -31.15 31.72 -58.07
C ILE A 4 -30.83 30.28 -57.71
N LEU A 5 -29.57 29.89 -57.93
CA LEU A 5 -29.04 28.61 -57.53
C LEU A 5 -28.56 28.70 -56.06
N ILE A 6 -29.25 28.03 -55.13
CA ILE A 6 -28.88 27.93 -53.71
C ILE A 6 -27.95 26.74 -53.56
N LEU A 7 -26.65 27.01 -53.31
CA LEU A 7 -25.68 25.99 -52.91
C LEU A 7 -25.86 25.75 -51.43
N ILE A 8 -26.32 24.55 -51.04
CA ILE A 8 -26.33 24.08 -49.66
C ILE A 8 -24.96 23.43 -49.37
N LEU A 9 -24.11 24.15 -48.62
CA LEU A 9 -22.82 23.64 -48.14
C LEU A 9 -23.06 22.81 -46.89
N SER A 10 -23.15 21.48 -47.02
CA SER A 10 -23.23 20.58 -45.87
C SER A 10 -21.87 20.46 -45.20
N GLY A 11 -21.65 21.20 -44.10
CA GLY A 11 -20.46 21.08 -43.26
C GLY A 11 -20.48 19.77 -42.51
N LEU A 12 -19.56 18.88 -42.85
CA LEU A 12 -19.30 17.62 -42.10
C LEU A 12 -18.49 17.95 -40.85
N PHE A 13 -19.15 18.03 -39.69
CA PHE A 13 -18.49 18.20 -38.41
C PHE A 13 -17.81 16.87 -38.01
N PHE A 14 -16.50 16.74 -38.21
CA PHE A 14 -15.72 15.70 -37.62
C PHE A 14 -15.50 16.00 -36.14
N VAL A 15 -16.21 15.31 -35.23
CA VAL A 15 -15.92 15.34 -33.80
C VAL A 15 -14.72 14.45 -33.58
N PHE A 16 -13.54 15.05 -33.48
CA PHE A 16 -12.36 14.35 -33.01
C PHE A 16 -12.53 14.08 -31.51
N ASN A 17 -12.95 12.88 -31.14
CA ASN A 17 -12.79 12.39 -29.78
C ASN A 17 -11.29 12.23 -29.50
N SER A 18 -10.67 13.27 -28.94
CA SER A 18 -9.33 13.17 -28.39
C SER A 18 -9.42 12.23 -27.17
N CYS A 19 -9.02 10.98 -27.34
CA CYS A 19 -8.73 10.09 -26.22
C CYS A 19 -7.53 10.71 -25.49
N SER A 20 -7.76 11.56 -24.50
CA SER A 20 -6.72 11.96 -23.56
C SER A 20 -6.37 10.73 -22.74
N ASN A 21 -5.27 10.09 -23.08
CA ASN A 21 -4.65 9.05 -22.26
C ASN A 21 -4.05 9.75 -21.01
N THR A 22 -4.91 10.18 -20.08
CA THR A 22 -4.46 10.64 -18.78
C THR A 22 -3.91 9.41 -18.05
N SER A 23 -2.60 9.32 -17.94
CA SER A 23 -1.99 8.29 -17.10
C SER A 23 -2.49 8.51 -15.67
N GLU A 24 -3.20 7.54 -15.13
CA GLU A 24 -3.65 7.59 -13.74
C GLU A 24 -2.42 7.57 -12.83
N LYS A 25 -2.33 8.55 -11.95
CA LYS A 25 -1.28 8.65 -10.94
C LYS A 25 -1.74 7.92 -9.69
N ILE A 26 -0.90 7.03 -9.17
CA ILE A 26 -1.08 6.34 -7.89
C ILE A 26 -0.03 6.86 -6.92
N ASN A 27 -0.47 7.41 -5.79
CA ASN A 27 0.41 7.88 -4.73
C ASN A 27 0.70 6.72 -3.78
N ILE A 28 1.97 6.35 -3.68
CA ILE A 28 2.44 5.26 -2.81
C ILE A 28 3.33 5.83 -1.73
N MET A 29 3.06 5.46 -0.47
CA MET A 29 3.85 5.83 0.70
C MET A 29 4.39 4.58 1.40
N THR A 30 5.62 4.63 1.88
CA THR A 30 6.14 3.69 2.88
C THR A 30 6.43 4.45 4.16
N TYR A 31 5.95 3.93 5.30
CA TYR A 31 6.02 4.64 6.56
C TYR A 31 6.23 3.69 7.75
N ASN A 32 7.43 3.71 8.31
CA ASN A 32 7.65 3.10 9.61
C ASN A 32 7.00 4.00 10.67
N ILE A 33 5.87 3.56 11.22
CA ILE A 33 5.09 4.37 12.18
C ILE A 33 5.59 4.25 13.60
N ARG A 34 6.62 3.45 13.85
CA ARG A 34 7.17 3.11 15.16
C ARG A 34 6.15 2.45 16.10
N LEU A 35 6.52 1.33 16.65
CA LEU A 35 5.70 0.59 17.62
C LEU A 35 5.32 1.46 18.83
N ASP A 36 4.20 1.13 19.44
CA ASP A 36 3.80 1.76 20.68
C ASP A 36 4.64 1.20 21.84
N THR A 37 5.32 2.11 22.55
CA THR A 37 6.12 1.78 23.72
C THR A 37 6.18 2.96 24.69
N GLU A 38 5.98 2.68 25.97
CA GLU A 38 6.05 3.68 27.03
C GLU A 38 7.44 4.34 27.16
N THR A 39 8.49 3.65 26.67
CA THR A 39 9.87 4.16 26.73
C THR A 39 10.11 5.34 25.78
N ASP A 40 9.21 5.63 24.84
CA ASP A 40 9.34 6.73 23.89
C ASP A 40 9.01 8.12 24.48
N GLY A 41 8.52 8.19 25.72
CA GLY A 41 8.26 9.44 26.41
C GLY A 41 7.32 10.37 25.62
N ILE A 42 7.80 11.57 25.28
CA ILE A 42 6.99 12.53 24.50
C ILE A 42 6.66 12.06 23.09
N ASN A 43 7.37 11.07 22.56
CA ASN A 43 7.16 10.49 21.23
C ASN A 43 6.32 9.22 21.26
N MET A 44 5.70 8.88 22.40
CA MET A 44 4.81 7.73 22.49
C MET A 44 3.64 7.83 21.52
N TRP A 45 3.02 6.70 21.20
CA TRP A 45 1.98 6.57 20.18
C TRP A 45 0.85 7.59 20.35
N ASP A 46 0.35 7.76 21.56
CA ASP A 46 -0.77 8.67 21.83
C ASP A 46 -0.50 10.12 21.43
N ASN A 47 0.75 10.54 21.44
CA ASN A 47 1.15 11.90 21.04
C ASN A 47 1.39 12.03 19.51
N ARG A 48 1.47 10.92 18.76
CA ARG A 48 1.82 10.89 17.33
C ARG A 48 0.66 10.47 16.42
N LYS A 49 -0.26 9.67 16.94
CA LYS A 49 -1.28 8.97 16.13
C LYS A 49 -2.13 9.87 15.26
N GLU A 50 -2.54 11.04 15.78
CA GLU A 50 -3.34 12.01 15.02
C GLU A 50 -2.53 12.65 13.88
N GLY A 51 -1.28 13.00 14.14
CA GLY A 51 -0.37 13.56 13.15
C GLY A 51 -0.06 12.55 12.01
N ILE A 52 0.07 11.27 12.36
CA ILE A 52 0.26 10.19 11.37
C ILE A 52 -0.96 10.10 10.44
N VAL A 53 -2.17 10.09 11.00
CA VAL A 53 -3.42 10.06 10.22
C VAL A 53 -3.56 11.30 9.34
N SER A 54 -3.25 12.49 9.88
CA SER A 54 -3.29 13.75 9.13
C SER A 54 -2.34 13.71 7.94
N LEU A 55 -1.10 13.28 8.13
CA LEU A 55 -0.10 13.14 7.07
C LEU A 55 -0.58 12.21 5.95
N ILE A 56 -1.12 11.03 6.30
CA ILE A 56 -1.61 10.07 5.31
C ILE A 56 -2.74 10.67 4.46
N LYS A 57 -3.65 11.43 5.08
CA LYS A 57 -4.77 12.09 4.39
C LYS A 57 -4.31 13.28 3.55
N GLU A 58 -3.40 14.11 4.07
CA GLU A 58 -2.87 15.30 3.38
C GLU A 58 -2.09 14.93 2.12
N GLU A 59 -1.31 13.84 2.17
CA GLU A 59 -0.54 13.33 1.02
C GLU A 59 -1.41 12.55 0.01
N ASP A 60 -2.70 12.43 0.27
CA ASP A 60 -3.67 11.72 -0.59
C ASP A 60 -3.16 10.34 -1.02
N VAL A 61 -2.63 9.57 -0.08
CA VAL A 61 -1.99 8.27 -0.32
C VAL A 61 -3.00 7.26 -0.83
N ASP A 62 -2.69 6.58 -1.93
CA ASP A 62 -3.54 5.53 -2.50
C ASP A 62 -3.17 4.14 -1.99
N ILE A 63 -1.85 3.88 -1.82
CA ILE A 63 -1.31 2.66 -1.23
C ILE A 63 -0.27 3.04 -0.17
N LEU A 64 -0.43 2.51 1.04
CA LEU A 64 0.43 2.78 2.17
C LEU A 64 0.98 1.48 2.75
N GLY A 65 2.30 1.29 2.67
CA GLY A 65 3.01 0.24 3.42
C GLY A 65 3.47 0.78 4.77
N ILE A 66 2.97 0.21 5.87
CA ILE A 66 3.40 0.57 7.22
C ILE A 66 4.24 -0.52 7.85
N GLN A 67 5.18 -0.14 8.71
CA GLN A 67 6.02 -1.04 9.48
C GLN A 67 5.95 -0.69 10.97
N GLU A 68 6.28 -1.68 11.82
CA GLU A 68 6.28 -1.62 13.29
C GLU A 68 4.90 -1.45 13.94
N ALA A 69 3.80 -1.46 13.20
CA ALA A 69 2.47 -1.31 13.79
C ALA A 69 2.10 -2.50 14.67
N LEU A 70 1.74 -2.26 15.92
CA LEU A 70 1.11 -3.24 16.80
C LEU A 70 -0.40 -3.35 16.53
N PRO A 71 -1.08 -4.42 17.00
CA PRO A 71 -2.51 -4.63 16.73
C PRO A 71 -3.42 -3.44 17.08
N ASP A 72 -3.20 -2.79 18.20
CA ASP A 72 -3.95 -1.61 18.64
C ASP A 72 -3.71 -0.38 17.76
N GLN A 73 -2.50 -0.25 17.20
CA GLN A 73 -2.18 0.78 16.20
C GLN A 73 -2.88 0.49 14.86
N ILE A 74 -2.94 -0.77 14.43
CA ILE A 74 -3.73 -1.21 13.25
C ILE A 74 -5.21 -0.88 13.45
N ASP A 75 -5.78 -1.22 14.62
CA ASP A 75 -7.17 -0.94 14.94
C ASP A 75 -7.46 0.57 14.94
N TYR A 76 -6.58 1.38 15.53
CA TYR A 76 -6.71 2.83 15.49
C TYR A 76 -6.69 3.38 14.08
N LEU A 77 -5.69 3.00 13.27
CA LEU A 77 -5.58 3.46 11.88
C LEU A 77 -6.80 3.06 11.05
N SER A 78 -7.27 1.83 11.17
CA SER A 78 -8.45 1.33 10.45
C SER A 78 -9.73 2.07 10.87
N ASN A 79 -9.79 2.52 12.12
CA ASN A 79 -10.89 3.35 12.61
C ASN A 79 -10.84 4.79 12.09
N GLN A 80 -9.68 5.33 11.76
CA GLN A 80 -9.48 6.70 11.27
C GLN A 80 -9.45 6.81 9.75
N LEU A 81 -9.05 5.74 9.06
CA LEU A 81 -8.89 5.66 7.60
C LEU A 81 -10.02 4.82 6.97
N LYS A 82 -11.27 5.30 7.11
CA LYS A 82 -12.47 4.54 6.70
C LYS A 82 -12.57 4.23 5.20
N ASP A 83 -11.88 5.02 4.37
CA ASP A 83 -11.82 4.83 2.92
C ASP A 83 -10.78 3.77 2.49
N TYR A 84 -10.02 3.27 3.46
CA TYR A 84 -8.99 2.26 3.23
C TYR A 84 -9.42 0.89 3.74
N ASN A 85 -9.01 -0.13 3.00
CA ASN A 85 -8.88 -1.49 3.52
C ASN A 85 -7.39 -1.77 3.77
N TYR A 86 -7.09 -2.82 4.53
CA TYR A 86 -5.70 -3.27 4.71
C TYR A 86 -5.58 -4.79 4.60
N ILE A 87 -4.34 -5.24 4.35
CA ILE A 87 -3.91 -6.64 4.35
C ILE A 87 -2.66 -6.80 5.20
N GLY A 88 -2.40 -8.01 5.63
CA GLY A 88 -1.26 -8.40 6.45
C GLY A 88 -1.65 -8.92 7.82
N GLU A 89 -0.70 -9.57 8.47
CA GLU A 89 -0.82 -10.11 9.82
C GLU A 89 0.40 -9.76 10.67
N GLY A 90 0.32 -10.01 11.98
CA GLY A 90 1.42 -9.78 12.92
C GLY A 90 2.52 -10.83 12.74
N ARG A 91 3.77 -10.41 12.90
CA ARG A 91 4.95 -11.27 12.68
C ARG A 91 5.04 -12.51 13.57
N ASN A 92 4.24 -12.56 14.67
CA ASN A 92 4.14 -13.73 15.52
C ASN A 92 3.00 -14.68 15.12
N GLY A 93 2.29 -14.37 14.03
CA GLY A 93 1.13 -15.07 13.50
C GLY A 93 -0.19 -14.45 13.93
N GLY A 94 -1.15 -14.37 13.01
CA GLY A 94 -2.45 -13.76 13.23
C GLY A 94 -2.35 -12.31 13.72
N ASN A 95 -3.02 -11.99 14.82
CA ASN A 95 -3.02 -10.64 15.38
C ASN A 95 -1.93 -10.44 16.46
N SER A 96 -0.72 -10.98 16.27
CA SER A 96 0.31 -10.91 17.30
C SER A 96 1.64 -10.39 16.76
N GLY A 97 2.22 -9.41 17.47
CA GLY A 97 3.47 -8.76 17.11
C GLY A 97 3.30 -7.63 16.09
N GLU A 98 4.41 -7.10 15.64
CA GLU A 98 4.42 -5.99 14.67
C GLU A 98 3.99 -6.44 13.28
N TYR A 99 3.24 -5.58 12.61
CA TYR A 99 2.78 -5.75 11.23
C TYR A 99 3.74 -5.10 10.22
N SER A 100 3.73 -5.67 9.03
CA SER A 100 4.15 -5.00 7.79
C SER A 100 2.92 -4.88 6.89
N ALA A 101 1.92 -4.11 7.32
CA ALA A 101 0.61 -4.04 6.66
C ALA A 101 0.62 -3.15 5.42
N ILE A 102 -0.27 -3.44 4.46
CA ILE A 102 -0.51 -2.60 3.28
C ILE A 102 -1.95 -2.09 3.34
N TYR A 103 -2.13 -0.78 3.49
CA TYR A 103 -3.41 -0.09 3.35
C TYR A 103 -3.60 0.38 1.92
N PHE A 104 -4.84 0.38 1.43
CA PHE A 104 -5.17 0.84 0.08
C PHE A 104 -6.57 1.45 0.02
N LYS A 105 -6.72 2.53 -0.77
CA LYS A 105 -8.02 3.18 -1.00
C LYS A 105 -8.96 2.28 -1.78
N SER A 106 -10.03 1.81 -1.16
CA SER A 106 -11.00 0.90 -1.75
C SER A 106 -11.77 1.49 -2.94
N GLU A 107 -11.88 2.80 -3.03
CA GLU A 107 -12.51 3.48 -4.17
C GLU A 107 -11.71 3.29 -5.47
N LYS A 108 -10.39 3.47 -5.42
CA LYS A 108 -9.49 3.42 -6.59
C LYS A 108 -8.93 2.03 -6.88
N ILE A 109 -8.79 1.20 -5.85
CA ILE A 109 -8.00 -0.02 -5.87
C ILE A 109 -8.82 -1.18 -5.34
N SER A 110 -8.73 -2.33 -5.98
CA SER A 110 -9.27 -3.59 -5.47
C SER A 110 -8.16 -4.62 -5.31
N LEU A 111 -8.24 -5.37 -4.23
CA LEU A 111 -7.34 -6.49 -3.94
C LEU A 111 -7.75 -7.70 -4.79
N LYS A 112 -6.77 -8.38 -5.38
CA LYS A 112 -6.96 -9.63 -6.12
C LYS A 112 -6.41 -10.83 -5.34
N GLU A 113 -5.19 -10.69 -4.83
CA GLU A 113 -4.49 -11.73 -4.08
C GLU A 113 -3.71 -11.09 -2.94
N GLU A 114 -3.55 -11.82 -1.84
CA GLU A 114 -2.72 -11.44 -0.71
C GLU A 114 -2.00 -12.64 -0.12
N GLU A 115 -0.82 -12.41 0.41
CA GLU A 115 -0.09 -13.37 1.20
C GLU A 115 0.80 -12.64 2.21
N THR A 116 0.90 -13.17 3.43
CA THR A 116 1.95 -12.81 4.37
C THR A 116 2.79 -14.05 4.65
N PHE A 117 4.10 -13.91 4.55
CA PHE A 117 5.02 -15.01 4.80
C PHE A 117 6.26 -14.54 5.56
N TRP A 118 6.92 -15.48 6.27
CA TRP A 118 8.11 -15.21 7.07
C TRP A 118 9.36 -15.24 6.20
N LEU A 119 10.23 -14.27 6.41
CA LEU A 119 11.53 -14.16 5.75
C LEU A 119 12.53 -15.10 6.45
N SER A 120 12.36 -16.39 6.19
CA SER A 120 13.11 -17.47 6.82
C SER A 120 13.14 -18.71 5.92
N GLU A 121 13.84 -19.75 6.36
CA GLU A 121 13.87 -21.06 5.72
C GLU A 121 12.52 -21.81 5.83
N THR A 122 11.61 -21.33 6.69
CA THR A 122 10.26 -21.89 6.88
C THR A 122 9.18 -20.81 6.71
N PRO A 123 8.94 -20.32 5.48
CA PRO A 123 8.16 -19.10 5.25
C PRO A 123 6.66 -19.20 5.59
N ARG A 124 6.14 -20.41 5.85
CA ARG A 124 4.71 -20.59 6.12
C ARG A 124 4.35 -20.63 7.60
N VAL A 125 5.35 -20.46 8.48
CA VAL A 125 5.15 -20.44 9.93
C VAL A 125 6.01 -19.37 10.58
N PRO A 126 5.58 -18.77 11.70
CA PRO A 126 6.37 -17.80 12.46
C PRO A 126 7.76 -18.36 12.79
N SER A 127 8.79 -17.77 12.23
CA SER A 127 10.17 -18.24 12.39
C SER A 127 11.18 -17.12 12.17
N ILE A 128 12.37 -17.30 12.80
CA ILE A 128 13.52 -16.42 12.63
C ILE A 128 14.38 -17.02 11.53
N GLY A 129 14.67 -16.23 10.49
CA GLY A 129 15.48 -16.67 9.34
C GLY A 129 16.96 -16.35 9.50
N TRP A 130 17.82 -17.30 9.15
CA TRP A 130 19.29 -17.16 9.07
C TRP A 130 19.91 -16.57 10.34
N ASP A 131 20.54 -15.39 10.23
CA ASP A 131 21.16 -14.63 11.33
C ASP A 131 20.29 -13.46 11.83
N ALA A 132 18.98 -13.44 11.54
CA ALA A 132 18.08 -12.40 12.00
C ALA A 132 17.97 -12.40 13.54
N ALA A 133 17.82 -11.22 14.13
CA ALA A 133 17.60 -11.07 15.56
C ALA A 133 16.18 -11.47 15.99
N ILE A 134 15.22 -11.29 15.09
CA ILE A 134 13.80 -11.54 15.32
C ILE A 134 13.16 -12.04 14.04
N ASN A 135 11.96 -12.61 14.12
CA ASN A 135 11.19 -13.00 12.96
C ASN A 135 10.79 -11.76 12.14
N ARG A 136 10.94 -11.88 10.82
CA ARG A 136 10.59 -10.84 9.84
C ARG A 136 9.59 -11.39 8.86
N ILE A 137 8.66 -10.55 8.44
CA ILE A 137 7.60 -10.90 7.50
C ILE A 137 7.63 -9.96 6.29
N VAL A 138 7.05 -10.44 5.21
CA VAL A 138 6.65 -9.61 4.08
C VAL A 138 5.16 -9.83 3.83
N THR A 139 4.45 -8.74 3.60
CA THR A 139 3.07 -8.77 3.11
C THR A 139 3.09 -8.46 1.62
N LEU A 140 2.52 -9.36 0.83
CA LEU A 140 2.31 -9.23 -0.61
C LEU A 140 0.86 -8.90 -0.88
N GLY A 141 0.61 -7.92 -1.75
CA GLY A 141 -0.69 -7.64 -2.33
C GLY A 141 -0.61 -7.55 -3.85
N VAL A 142 -1.50 -8.25 -4.55
CA VAL A 142 -1.76 -8.04 -5.98
C VAL A 142 -3.00 -7.18 -6.11
N PHE A 143 -2.81 -5.97 -6.60
CA PHE A 143 -3.85 -4.95 -6.68
C PHE A 143 -4.26 -4.69 -8.12
N TYR A 144 -5.54 -4.38 -8.32
CA TYR A 144 -6.09 -3.92 -9.58
C TYR A 144 -6.50 -2.46 -9.47
N ILE A 145 -5.92 -1.62 -10.33
CA ILE A 145 -6.20 -0.19 -10.40
C ILE A 145 -7.41 0.00 -11.32
N LYS A 146 -8.55 0.37 -10.74
CA LYS A 146 -9.87 0.30 -11.39
C LYS A 146 -9.98 1.10 -12.68
N ASN A 147 -9.46 2.34 -12.70
CA ASN A 147 -9.61 3.22 -13.87
C ASN A 147 -8.65 2.84 -15.00
N SER A 148 -7.37 2.58 -14.66
CA SER A 148 -6.35 2.22 -15.67
C SER A 148 -6.42 0.76 -16.10
N LYS A 149 -7.17 -0.08 -15.37
CA LYS A 149 -7.28 -1.54 -15.57
C LYS A 149 -5.93 -2.27 -15.53
N LYS A 150 -4.96 -1.72 -14.79
CA LYS A 150 -3.62 -2.29 -14.63
C LYS A 150 -3.51 -3.02 -13.29
N GLU A 151 -2.63 -4.00 -13.26
CA GLU A 151 -2.24 -4.69 -12.03
C GLU A 151 -0.97 -4.07 -11.47
N LEU A 152 -0.88 -4.06 -10.15
CA LEU A 152 0.26 -3.62 -9.39
C LEU A 152 0.54 -4.64 -8.29
N ILE A 153 1.77 -5.11 -8.21
CA ILE A 153 2.23 -5.99 -7.14
C ILE A 153 3.01 -5.14 -6.15
N VAL A 154 2.65 -5.24 -4.87
CA VAL A 154 3.29 -4.50 -3.79
C VAL A 154 3.76 -5.47 -2.73
N TYR A 155 5.03 -5.35 -2.35
CA TYR A 155 5.62 -6.02 -1.20
C TYR A 155 5.93 -4.98 -0.13
N ASN A 156 5.48 -5.23 1.09
CA ASN A 156 5.85 -4.41 2.25
C ASN A 156 6.56 -5.26 3.29
N THR A 157 7.73 -4.83 3.71
CA THR A 157 8.54 -5.54 4.69
C THR A 157 9.35 -4.58 5.55
N HIS A 158 9.76 -5.06 6.72
CA HIS A 158 10.73 -4.42 7.59
C HIS A 158 11.90 -5.38 7.81
N PHE A 159 12.96 -5.19 7.06
CA PHE A 159 14.15 -6.05 7.12
C PHE A 159 14.78 -6.09 8.52
N ASP A 160 15.52 -7.17 8.79
CA ASP A 160 16.22 -7.31 10.06
C ASP A 160 17.31 -6.23 10.23
N HIS A 161 17.39 -5.68 11.43
CA HIS A 161 18.31 -4.58 11.75
C HIS A 161 19.73 -5.06 12.08
N ILE A 162 19.92 -6.34 12.43
CA ILE A 162 21.22 -6.95 12.79
C ILE A 162 21.70 -7.88 11.67
N GLY A 163 20.90 -8.89 11.31
CA GLY A 163 21.29 -9.99 10.43
C GLY A 163 21.60 -9.52 9.01
N LYS A 164 22.87 -9.56 8.61
CA LYS A 164 23.27 -9.20 7.25
C LYS A 164 22.86 -10.28 6.26
N VAL A 165 23.09 -11.55 6.58
CA VAL A 165 22.71 -12.69 5.74
C VAL A 165 21.19 -12.75 5.62
N ALA A 166 20.46 -12.49 6.71
CA ALA A 166 19.01 -12.42 6.71
C ALA A 166 18.50 -11.37 5.73
N ARG A 167 19.07 -10.16 5.71
CA ARG A 167 18.68 -9.13 4.72
C ARG A 167 18.93 -9.53 3.28
N GLU A 168 20.12 -10.10 3.00
CA GLU A 168 20.49 -10.55 1.64
C GLU A 168 19.56 -11.68 1.17
N LYS A 169 19.32 -12.68 2.01
CA LYS A 169 18.44 -13.83 1.70
C LYS A 169 16.99 -13.41 1.57
N SER A 170 16.53 -12.51 2.46
CA SER A 170 15.18 -11.95 2.38
C SER A 170 14.93 -11.19 1.07
N ALA A 171 15.90 -10.39 0.62
CA ALA A 171 15.79 -9.69 -0.66
C ALA A 171 15.68 -10.66 -1.85
N ILE A 172 16.48 -11.76 -1.84
CA ILE A 172 16.40 -12.80 -2.88
C ILE A 172 15.06 -13.54 -2.84
N MET A 173 14.50 -13.75 -1.64
CA MET A 173 13.22 -14.44 -1.48
C MET A 173 12.02 -13.63 -2.00
N ILE A 174 12.10 -12.30 -1.97
CA ILE A 174 11.05 -11.39 -2.44
C ILE A 174 11.09 -11.21 -3.97
N LEU A 175 12.24 -11.42 -4.61
CA LEU A 175 12.43 -11.27 -6.07
C LEU A 175 11.95 -12.49 -6.84
#